data_901190146150b26d854adaa43fe8ed11
#
_entry.id   901190146150b26d854adaa43fe8ed11
#
_cell.length_a   1.000
_cell.length_b   1.000
_cell.length_c   1.000
_cell.angle_alpha   90.00
_cell.angle_beta   90.00
_cell.angle_gamma   90.00
#
_symmetry.space_group_name_H-M   'P 1'
#
loop_
_entity.id
_entity.type
_entity.pdbx_description
1 polymer ?
#
loop_
_entity_poly.entity_id
_entity_poly.type
_entity_poly.pdbx_seq_one_letter_code
_entity_poly.pdbx_strand_id
1 'polypeptide(L)'
;MTKSAIAAMDTIQSVISDEDGKKRITKFVVVGASKRGWTTWTTAAVDDRVEAIVPIVIDLLNLEPSLEHHWRTYGFWAPAIQDYVDMETVEWWRTPELRALFNLVGPFSYKERYQMPKLLVNASGDEFFLPTSSQFYFDQLPGEKYLRYVPNADHSLSGSDALETVLAFYSSVLNDIPRPKFSWEFNEDGG
;
A
#
# COMPACT_ATOMS: atom_id res chain seq x y z
N MET A 1 -14.28 -5.55 -1.54
CA MET A 1 -13.81 -4.22 -1.07
C MET A 1 -13.50 -3.26 -2.23
N THR A 2 -12.76 -3.65 -3.27
CA THR A 2 -12.48 -2.78 -4.43
C THR A 2 -13.74 -2.23 -5.09
N LYS A 3 -14.74 -3.10 -5.38
CA LYS A 3 -16.05 -2.64 -5.89
C LYS A 3 -16.73 -1.61 -5.00
N SER A 4 -16.61 -1.75 -3.67
CA SER A 4 -17.20 -0.79 -2.72
C SER A 4 -16.49 0.56 -2.75
N ALA A 5 -15.17 0.57 -2.93
CA ALA A 5 -14.41 1.81 -3.08
C ALA A 5 -14.80 2.55 -4.37
N ILE A 6 -14.92 1.82 -5.48
CA ILE A 6 -15.38 2.38 -6.77
C ILE A 6 -16.80 2.93 -6.65
N ALA A 7 -17.74 2.16 -6.06
CA ALA A 7 -19.10 2.62 -5.84
C ALA A 7 -19.19 3.87 -4.95
N ALA A 8 -18.28 3.99 -3.97
CA ALA A 8 -18.20 5.21 -3.15
C ALA A 8 -17.75 6.42 -3.99
N MET A 9 -16.75 6.24 -4.88
CA MET A 9 -16.35 7.30 -5.80
C MET A 9 -17.48 7.70 -6.75
N ASP A 10 -18.23 6.74 -7.29
CA ASP A 10 -19.41 6.99 -8.14
C ASP A 10 -20.47 7.78 -7.38
N THR A 11 -20.74 7.40 -6.12
CA THR A 11 -21.71 8.08 -5.26
C THR A 11 -21.28 9.52 -4.98
N ILE A 12 -20.00 9.75 -4.65
CA ILE A 12 -19.47 11.09 -4.42
C ILE A 12 -19.64 11.96 -5.68
N GLN A 13 -19.31 11.42 -6.85
CA GLN A 13 -19.48 12.14 -8.11
C GLN A 13 -20.94 12.48 -8.39
N SER A 14 -21.85 11.54 -8.13
CA SER A 14 -23.29 11.76 -8.32
C SER A 14 -23.82 12.85 -7.40
N VAL A 15 -23.54 12.73 -6.09
CA VAL A 15 -24.07 13.68 -5.08
C VAL A 15 -23.55 15.10 -5.28
N ILE A 16 -22.23 15.25 -5.52
CA ILE A 16 -21.63 16.59 -5.63
C ILE A 16 -21.92 17.25 -6.98
N SER A 17 -22.16 16.47 -8.03
CA SER A 17 -22.48 17.02 -9.36
C SER A 17 -23.87 17.62 -9.45
N ASP A 18 -24.81 17.21 -8.60
CA ASP A 18 -26.22 17.63 -8.67
C ASP A 18 -26.50 18.96 -7.97
N GLU A 19 -25.67 19.38 -7.00
CA GLU A 19 -26.01 20.56 -6.17
C GLU A 19 -25.74 21.91 -6.84
N ASP A 20 -24.82 22.04 -7.81
CA ASP A 20 -24.48 23.34 -8.41
C ASP A 20 -24.17 23.34 -9.91
N GLY A 21 -24.08 22.20 -10.57
CA GLY A 21 -23.70 22.08 -12.00
C GLY A 21 -22.29 22.60 -12.35
N LYS A 22 -21.53 23.08 -11.39
CA LYS A 22 -20.27 23.81 -11.60
C LYS A 22 -18.98 23.11 -11.19
N LYS A 23 -19.03 22.08 -10.32
CA LYS A 23 -17.83 21.37 -9.87
C LYS A 23 -18.02 19.87 -10.01
N ARG A 24 -17.40 19.29 -11.02
CA ARG A 24 -17.33 17.84 -11.19
C ARG A 24 -16.08 17.30 -10.52
N ILE A 25 -16.22 16.46 -9.50
CA ILE A 25 -15.08 15.68 -9.00
C ILE A 25 -14.77 14.62 -10.04
N THR A 26 -13.57 14.66 -10.59
CA THR A 26 -13.12 13.73 -11.63
C THR A 26 -11.97 12.84 -11.18
N LYS A 27 -11.32 13.19 -10.07
CA LYS A 27 -10.09 12.55 -9.58
C LYS A 27 -10.17 12.31 -8.08
N PHE A 28 -9.51 11.26 -7.63
CA PHE A 28 -9.51 10.82 -6.24
C PHE A 28 -8.10 10.49 -5.76
N VAL A 29 -7.80 10.83 -4.53
CA VAL A 29 -6.68 10.25 -3.79
C VAL A 29 -7.25 9.14 -2.90
N VAL A 30 -6.74 7.92 -3.07
CA VAL A 30 -7.22 6.76 -2.31
C VAL A 30 -6.22 6.44 -1.21
N VAL A 31 -6.73 6.38 0.02
CA VAL A 31 -5.93 6.14 1.23
C VAL A 31 -6.55 4.99 2.01
N GLY A 32 -5.73 4.09 2.52
CA GLY A 32 -6.22 2.99 3.35
C GLY A 32 -5.12 2.28 4.09
N ALA A 33 -5.44 1.79 5.29
CA ALA A 33 -4.52 1.08 6.15
C ALA A 33 -4.79 -0.43 6.17
N SER A 34 -3.72 -1.23 6.28
CA SER A 34 -3.77 -2.67 6.42
C SER A 34 -4.60 -3.31 5.29
N LYS A 35 -5.63 -4.07 5.60
CA LYS A 35 -6.57 -4.63 4.62
C LYS A 35 -7.14 -3.58 3.66
N ARG A 36 -7.33 -2.33 4.09
CA ARG A 36 -7.78 -1.22 3.23
C ARG A 36 -6.64 -0.67 2.39
N GLY A 37 -5.39 -0.80 2.82
CA GLY A 37 -4.21 -0.54 2.00
C GLY A 37 -4.15 -1.49 0.80
N TRP A 38 -4.48 -2.78 1.01
CA TRP A 38 -4.66 -3.71 -0.12
C TRP A 38 -5.76 -3.23 -1.07
N THR A 39 -6.89 -2.78 -0.53
CA THR A 39 -7.98 -2.20 -1.33
C THR A 39 -7.53 -0.94 -2.08
N THR A 40 -6.68 -0.12 -1.47
CA THR A 40 -6.09 1.07 -2.09
C THR A 40 -5.33 0.69 -3.36
N TRP A 41 -4.44 -0.28 -3.30
CA TRP A 41 -3.72 -0.80 -4.45
C TRP A 41 -4.67 -1.34 -5.53
N THR A 42 -5.59 -2.22 -5.15
CA THR A 42 -6.48 -2.86 -6.13
C THR A 42 -7.48 -1.88 -6.75
N THR A 43 -7.87 -0.81 -6.05
CA THR A 43 -8.70 0.26 -6.60
C THR A 43 -7.91 1.03 -7.67
N ALA A 44 -6.67 1.42 -7.36
CA ALA A 44 -5.81 2.10 -8.32
C ALA A 44 -5.46 1.26 -9.56
N ALA A 45 -5.47 -0.06 -9.44
CA ALA A 45 -5.23 -0.96 -10.56
C ALA A 45 -6.37 -0.99 -11.59
N VAL A 46 -7.60 -0.60 -11.20
CA VAL A 46 -8.80 -0.81 -12.02
C VAL A 46 -9.63 0.44 -12.28
N ASP A 47 -9.24 1.60 -11.71
CA ASP A 47 -9.99 2.85 -11.86
C ASP A 47 -9.04 4.03 -12.15
N ASP A 48 -9.12 4.55 -13.36
CA ASP A 48 -8.25 5.62 -13.88
C ASP A 48 -8.53 6.99 -13.24
N ARG A 49 -9.57 7.12 -12.42
CA ARG A 49 -9.85 8.34 -11.63
C ARG A 49 -8.93 8.47 -10.42
N VAL A 50 -8.16 7.43 -10.09
CA VAL A 50 -7.21 7.46 -8.97
C VAL A 50 -5.97 8.24 -9.37
N GLU A 51 -5.83 9.45 -8.85
CA GLU A 51 -4.73 10.38 -9.14
C GLU A 51 -3.49 10.13 -8.27
N ALA A 52 -3.68 9.62 -7.05
CA ALA A 52 -2.60 9.23 -6.16
C ALA A 52 -3.09 8.22 -5.12
N ILE A 53 -2.16 7.48 -4.53
CA ILE A 53 -2.49 6.50 -3.49
C ILE A 53 -1.60 6.62 -2.26
N VAL A 54 -2.18 6.27 -1.09
CA VAL A 54 -1.44 6.14 0.15
C VAL A 54 -1.82 4.81 0.83
N PRO A 55 -1.17 3.70 0.45
CA PRO A 55 -1.26 2.46 1.21
C PRO A 55 -0.48 2.58 2.52
N ILE A 56 -1.12 2.23 3.63
CA ILE A 56 -0.58 2.39 4.97
C ILE A 56 -0.51 1.03 5.65
N VAL A 57 0.60 0.71 6.30
CA VAL A 57 0.88 -0.53 7.04
C VAL A 57 0.42 -1.78 6.28
N ILE A 58 0.87 -1.89 5.05
CA ILE A 58 0.63 -3.04 4.17
C ILE A 58 1.91 -3.38 3.38
N ASP A 59 2.98 -3.61 4.10
CA ASP A 59 4.31 -3.92 3.54
C ASP A 59 4.38 -5.38 3.07
N LEU A 60 3.46 -5.75 2.20
CA LEU A 60 3.26 -7.12 1.73
C LEU A 60 2.90 -7.19 0.23
N LEU A 61 3.28 -6.21 -0.58
CA LEU A 61 2.82 -6.12 -1.96
C LEU A 61 3.23 -7.35 -2.79
N ASN A 62 4.49 -7.77 -2.69
CA ASN A 62 4.99 -9.01 -3.31
C ASN A 62 4.94 -10.15 -2.27
N LEU A 63 3.87 -10.91 -2.29
CA LEU A 63 3.49 -11.85 -1.24
C LEU A 63 4.49 -12.98 -1.04
N GLU A 64 4.86 -13.70 -2.11
CA GLU A 64 5.67 -14.92 -2.00
C GLU A 64 7.04 -14.66 -1.33
N PRO A 65 7.87 -13.73 -1.81
CA PRO A 65 9.15 -13.45 -1.15
C PRO A 65 8.98 -12.81 0.23
N SER A 66 7.91 -12.06 0.48
CA SER A 66 7.64 -11.47 1.80
C SER A 66 7.29 -12.54 2.85
N LEU A 67 6.50 -13.55 2.48
CA LEU A 67 6.19 -14.68 3.35
C LEU A 67 7.44 -15.53 3.63
N GLU A 68 8.26 -15.78 2.61
CA GLU A 68 9.54 -16.47 2.79
C GLU A 68 10.47 -15.71 3.72
N HIS A 69 10.56 -14.40 3.56
CA HIS A 69 11.36 -13.54 4.40
C HIS A 69 10.87 -13.54 5.85
N HIS A 70 9.57 -13.49 6.06
CA HIS A 70 8.96 -13.57 7.38
C HIS A 70 9.38 -14.86 8.10
N TRP A 71 9.20 -16.00 7.44
CA TRP A 71 9.60 -17.29 8.00
C TRP A 71 11.10 -17.39 8.29
N ARG A 72 11.94 -16.92 7.37
CA ARG A 72 13.41 -16.95 7.55
C ARG A 72 13.88 -16.04 8.68
N THR A 73 13.19 -14.94 8.93
CA THR A 73 13.58 -13.98 9.96
C THR A 73 13.20 -14.45 11.34
N TYR A 74 11.98 -14.97 11.51
CA TYR A 74 11.46 -15.34 12.82
C TYR A 74 11.61 -16.84 13.14
N GLY A 75 11.63 -17.70 12.15
CA GLY A 75 11.57 -19.15 12.33
C GLY A 75 10.17 -19.66 12.74
N PHE A 76 9.19 -18.79 12.79
CA PHE A 76 7.78 -19.06 13.09
C PHE A 76 6.89 -18.00 12.43
N TRP A 77 5.60 -18.25 12.38
CA TRP A 77 4.62 -17.25 11.96
C TRP A 77 4.28 -16.32 13.12
N ALA A 78 4.37 -15.02 12.94
CA ALA A 78 4.07 -14.04 13.98
C ALA A 78 2.63 -14.22 14.50
N PRO A 79 2.41 -14.08 15.82
CA PRO A 79 1.07 -14.23 16.41
C PRO A 79 0.00 -13.35 15.75
N ALA A 80 0.38 -12.20 15.22
CA ALA A 80 -0.53 -11.28 14.53
C ALA A 80 -1.17 -11.88 13.26
N ILE A 81 -0.54 -12.88 12.63
CA ILE A 81 -1.09 -13.56 11.45
C ILE A 81 -1.65 -14.96 11.78
N GLN A 82 -1.97 -15.21 13.05
CA GLN A 82 -2.46 -16.52 13.50
C GLN A 82 -3.71 -16.99 12.76
N ASP A 83 -4.62 -16.08 12.37
CA ASP A 83 -5.82 -16.42 11.58
C ASP A 83 -5.46 -17.14 10.27
N TYR A 84 -4.36 -16.79 9.62
CA TYR A 84 -3.91 -17.45 8.40
C TYR A 84 -3.26 -18.80 8.66
N VAL A 85 -2.65 -18.97 9.83
CA VAL A 85 -2.11 -20.26 10.29
C VAL A 85 -3.26 -21.22 10.61
N ASP A 86 -4.27 -20.75 11.35
CA ASP A 86 -5.44 -21.53 11.72
C ASP A 86 -6.28 -21.98 10.51
N MET A 87 -6.26 -21.18 9.45
CA MET A 87 -6.88 -21.53 8.16
C MET A 87 -5.97 -22.37 7.25
N GLU A 88 -4.80 -22.78 7.73
CA GLU A 88 -3.79 -23.53 6.96
C GLU A 88 -3.31 -22.83 5.68
N THR A 89 -3.62 -21.53 5.52
CA THR A 89 -3.26 -20.76 4.31
C THR A 89 -1.75 -20.71 4.12
N VAL A 90 -1.00 -20.67 5.21
CA VAL A 90 0.46 -20.64 5.19
C VAL A 90 1.10 -21.94 4.70
N GLU A 91 0.38 -23.09 4.74
CA GLU A 91 0.83 -24.36 4.21
C GLU A 91 0.90 -24.34 2.67
N TRP A 92 0.16 -23.44 2.04
CA TRP A 92 0.01 -23.35 0.59
C TRP A 92 0.99 -22.37 -0.08
N TRP A 93 1.78 -21.65 0.71
CA TRP A 93 2.58 -20.52 0.24
C TRP A 93 3.54 -20.77 -0.94
N ARG A 94 3.88 -22.03 -1.22
CA ARG A 94 4.72 -22.43 -2.34
C ARG A 94 3.97 -23.21 -3.42
N THR A 95 2.67 -23.38 -3.27
CA THR A 95 1.88 -24.16 -4.23
C THR A 95 1.55 -23.35 -5.48
N PRO A 96 1.39 -24.00 -6.64
CA PRO A 96 0.93 -23.34 -7.86
C PRO A 96 -0.44 -22.70 -7.69
N GLU A 97 -1.33 -23.28 -6.88
CA GLU A 97 -2.68 -22.82 -6.62
C GLU A 97 -2.68 -21.47 -5.88
N LEU A 98 -1.87 -21.34 -4.81
CA LEU A 98 -1.76 -20.07 -4.11
C LEU A 98 -1.08 -19.00 -4.96
N ARG A 99 -0.09 -19.37 -5.75
CA ARG A 99 0.53 -18.46 -6.72
C ARG A 99 -0.48 -17.99 -7.77
N ALA A 100 -1.32 -18.87 -8.29
CA ALA A 100 -2.40 -18.50 -9.19
C ALA A 100 -3.40 -17.53 -8.53
N LEU A 101 -3.76 -17.76 -7.26
CA LEU A 101 -4.60 -16.85 -6.48
C LEU A 101 -3.92 -15.48 -6.31
N PHE A 102 -2.63 -15.43 -5.97
CA PHE A 102 -1.89 -14.17 -5.84
C PHE A 102 -1.81 -13.40 -7.15
N ASN A 103 -1.76 -14.08 -8.29
CA ASN A 103 -1.81 -13.45 -9.61
C ASN A 103 -3.16 -12.78 -9.88
N LEU A 104 -4.25 -13.26 -9.26
CA LEU A 104 -5.59 -12.67 -9.39
C LEU A 104 -5.85 -11.56 -8.39
N VAL A 105 -5.52 -11.78 -7.11
CA VAL A 105 -5.90 -10.87 -6.04
C VAL A 105 -4.74 -10.02 -5.52
N GLY A 106 -3.51 -10.42 -5.82
CA GLY A 106 -2.29 -9.76 -5.34
C GLY A 106 -2.03 -8.47 -6.13
N PRO A 107 -1.90 -7.34 -5.44
CA PRO A 107 -1.67 -6.05 -6.10
C PRO A 107 -0.39 -6.02 -6.95
N PHE A 108 0.62 -6.78 -6.57
CA PHE A 108 1.90 -6.80 -7.29
C PHE A 108 1.77 -7.27 -8.74
N SER A 109 0.80 -8.13 -9.05
CA SER A 109 0.53 -8.59 -10.41
C SER A 109 0.05 -7.47 -11.34
N TYR A 110 -0.36 -6.35 -10.77
CA TYR A 110 -0.83 -5.17 -11.48
C TYR A 110 0.14 -4.00 -11.41
N LYS A 111 1.39 -4.21 -10.97
CA LYS A 111 2.35 -3.15 -10.66
C LYS A 111 2.56 -2.14 -11.79
N GLU A 112 2.52 -2.60 -13.04
CA GLU A 112 2.70 -1.73 -14.21
C GLU A 112 1.60 -0.68 -14.38
N ARG A 113 0.45 -0.86 -13.70
CA ARG A 113 -0.65 0.10 -13.70
C ARG A 113 -0.48 1.24 -12.71
N TYR A 114 0.45 1.12 -11.77
CA TYR A 114 0.64 2.11 -10.71
C TYR A 114 1.54 3.26 -11.14
N GLN A 115 1.15 3.98 -12.20
CA GLN A 115 1.91 5.11 -12.73
C GLN A 115 1.73 6.40 -11.90
N MET A 116 0.62 6.50 -11.15
CA MET A 116 0.29 7.66 -10.32
C MET A 116 1.28 7.82 -9.15
N PRO A 117 1.42 9.05 -8.59
CA PRO A 117 2.16 9.27 -7.36
C PRO A 117 1.67 8.39 -6.21
N LYS A 118 2.59 7.85 -5.45
CA LYS A 118 2.28 6.98 -4.32
C LYS A 118 3.17 7.23 -3.13
N LEU A 119 2.57 7.25 -1.94
CA LEU A 119 3.26 7.32 -0.66
C LEU A 119 2.94 6.07 0.14
N LEU A 120 3.94 5.25 0.40
CA LEU A 120 3.84 4.09 1.27
C LEU A 120 4.24 4.48 2.68
N VAL A 121 3.38 4.25 3.65
CA VAL A 121 3.64 4.55 5.06
C VAL A 121 3.57 3.26 5.86
N ASN A 122 4.68 2.82 6.40
CA ASN A 122 4.80 1.58 7.15
C ASN A 122 5.32 1.85 8.57
N ALA A 123 5.15 0.91 9.48
CA ALA A 123 5.65 0.99 10.84
C ALA A 123 6.95 0.19 11.00
N SER A 124 7.92 0.70 11.75
CA SER A 124 9.19 -0.02 11.98
C SER A 124 9.06 -1.17 12.98
N GLY A 125 8.03 -1.18 13.81
CA GLY A 125 7.69 -2.23 14.76
C GLY A 125 6.40 -2.96 14.40
N ASP A 126 6.06 -3.05 13.10
CA ASP A 126 4.85 -3.73 12.63
C ASP A 126 4.90 -5.22 12.99
N GLU A 127 3.90 -5.69 13.72
CA GLU A 127 3.78 -7.07 14.16
C GLU A 127 3.20 -8.02 13.10
N PHE A 128 2.67 -7.47 12.00
CA PHE A 128 2.18 -8.25 10.85
C PHE A 128 3.23 -8.36 9.75
N PHE A 129 3.90 -7.26 9.41
CA PHE A 129 4.76 -7.15 8.25
C PHE A 129 6.15 -6.66 8.63
N LEU A 130 7.16 -7.40 8.23
CA LEU A 130 8.54 -7.00 8.47
C LEU A 130 8.89 -5.66 7.81
N PRO A 131 9.55 -4.74 8.53
CA PRO A 131 9.87 -3.40 8.02
C PRO A 131 10.88 -3.39 6.85
N THR A 132 11.42 -4.55 6.50
CA THR A 132 12.33 -4.72 5.36
C THR A 132 11.63 -5.32 4.13
N SER A 133 10.32 -5.53 4.16
CA SER A 133 9.58 -6.20 3.08
C SER A 133 9.49 -5.38 1.80
N SER A 134 9.65 -4.06 1.88
CA SER A 134 9.69 -3.17 0.72
C SER A 134 10.79 -3.52 -0.29
N GLN A 135 11.88 -4.15 0.14
CA GLN A 135 12.96 -4.60 -0.74
C GLN A 135 12.49 -5.53 -1.87
N PHE A 136 11.36 -6.22 -1.68
CA PHE A 136 10.84 -7.18 -2.66
C PHE A 136 9.97 -6.57 -3.74
N TYR A 137 9.64 -5.27 -3.64
CA TYR A 137 8.72 -4.66 -4.59
C TYR A 137 8.94 -3.17 -4.86
N PHE A 138 9.50 -2.40 -3.93
CA PHE A 138 9.51 -0.94 -4.03
C PHE A 138 10.22 -0.45 -5.29
N ASP A 139 11.39 -0.99 -5.61
CA ASP A 139 12.17 -0.57 -6.79
C ASP A 139 11.47 -0.91 -8.10
N GLN A 140 10.62 -1.93 -8.09
CA GLN A 140 9.86 -2.37 -9.26
C GLN A 140 8.58 -1.57 -9.51
N LEU A 141 8.19 -0.68 -8.59
CA LEU A 141 7.02 0.18 -8.78
C LEU A 141 7.37 1.31 -9.76
N PRO A 142 6.56 1.55 -10.79
CA PRO A 142 6.78 2.64 -11.73
C PRO A 142 6.32 3.98 -11.14
N GLY A 143 6.69 5.06 -11.84
CA GLY A 143 6.26 6.41 -11.52
C GLY A 143 6.83 6.96 -10.21
N GLU A 144 6.25 8.06 -9.76
CA GLU A 144 6.67 8.74 -8.55
C GLU A 144 6.27 7.95 -7.30
N LYS A 145 7.24 7.65 -6.45
CA LYS A 145 7.03 6.78 -5.28
C LYS A 145 7.85 7.24 -4.08
N TYR A 146 7.22 7.20 -2.91
CA TYR A 146 7.82 7.54 -1.63
C TYR A 146 7.57 6.42 -0.63
N LEU A 147 8.55 6.18 0.24
CA LEU A 147 8.48 5.18 1.30
C LEU A 147 8.85 5.86 2.61
N ARG A 148 8.00 5.70 3.61
CA ARG A 148 8.27 6.10 4.98
C ARG A 148 8.04 4.94 5.92
N TYR A 149 9.06 4.61 6.70
CA TYR A 149 8.90 3.82 7.92
C TYR A 149 8.80 4.75 9.12
N VAL A 150 7.71 4.63 9.87
CA VAL A 150 7.49 5.42 11.09
C VAL A 150 8.25 4.75 12.23
N PRO A 151 9.26 5.41 12.81
CA PRO A 151 10.10 4.78 13.84
C PRO A 151 9.30 4.55 15.13
N ASN A 152 9.60 3.45 15.81
CA ASN A 152 8.99 3.07 17.09
C ASN A 152 7.47 2.96 17.11
N ALA A 153 6.85 2.83 15.93
CA ALA A 153 5.42 2.63 15.78
C ALA A 153 5.11 1.16 15.51
N ASP A 154 4.02 0.68 16.05
CA ASP A 154 3.39 -0.60 15.74
C ASP A 154 2.44 -0.49 14.53
N HIS A 155 1.72 -1.56 14.20
CA HIS A 155 0.77 -1.60 13.08
C HIS A 155 -0.33 -0.53 13.16
N SER A 156 -0.67 -0.05 14.36
CA SER A 156 -1.70 0.98 14.53
C SER A 156 -1.24 2.37 14.16
N LEU A 157 0.06 2.62 14.12
CA LEU A 157 0.69 3.95 14.00
C LEU A 157 0.23 4.95 15.07
N SER A 158 -0.34 4.46 16.17
CA SER A 158 -0.92 5.29 17.21
C SER A 158 0.14 6.17 17.89
N GLY A 159 -0.20 7.45 18.11
CA GLY A 159 0.71 8.40 18.77
C GLY A 159 1.88 8.87 17.90
N SER A 160 1.89 8.53 16.61
CA SER A 160 2.92 8.96 15.66
C SER A 160 2.47 10.18 14.82
N ASP A 161 3.41 10.76 14.09
CA ASP A 161 3.18 11.85 13.12
C ASP A 161 2.85 11.34 11.69
N ALA A 162 2.46 10.07 11.55
CA ALA A 162 2.14 9.48 10.25
C ALA A 162 1.06 10.24 9.50
N LEU A 163 0.02 10.71 10.21
CA LEU A 163 -1.07 11.48 9.61
C LEU A 163 -0.58 12.79 9.00
N GLU A 164 0.36 13.48 9.63
CA GLU A 164 0.93 14.72 9.11
C GLU A 164 1.62 14.49 7.76
N THR A 165 2.35 13.39 7.63
CA THR A 165 2.99 12.99 6.36
C THR A 165 1.94 12.70 5.27
N VAL A 166 0.88 11.99 5.61
CA VAL A 166 -0.22 11.70 4.67
C VAL A 166 -0.89 12.99 4.20
N LEU A 167 -1.17 13.91 5.13
CA LEU A 167 -1.79 15.20 4.82
C LEU A 167 -0.87 16.10 3.98
N ALA A 168 0.44 16.10 4.26
CA ALA A 168 1.42 16.83 3.46
C ALA A 168 1.49 16.30 2.02
N PHE A 169 1.53 14.98 1.84
CA PHE A 169 1.48 14.36 0.53
C PHE A 169 0.17 14.67 -0.20
N TYR A 170 -0.97 14.50 0.46
CA TYR A 170 -2.29 14.84 -0.09
C TYR A 170 -2.35 16.31 -0.53
N SER A 171 -1.89 17.24 0.31
CA SER A 171 -1.84 18.65 -0.01
C SER A 171 -0.96 18.93 -1.24
N SER A 172 0.18 18.24 -1.36
CA SER A 172 1.06 18.39 -2.51
C SER A 172 0.42 17.91 -3.82
N VAL A 173 -0.34 16.81 -3.76
CA VAL A 173 -1.10 16.30 -4.92
C VAL A 173 -2.22 17.27 -5.29
N LEU A 174 -3.00 17.74 -4.31
CA LEU A 174 -4.15 18.62 -4.52
C LEU A 174 -3.77 19.97 -5.12
N ASN A 175 -2.62 20.51 -4.72
CA ASN A 175 -2.17 21.85 -5.12
C ASN A 175 -1.04 21.83 -6.18
N ASP A 176 -0.77 20.66 -6.74
CA ASP A 176 0.27 20.45 -7.75
C ASP A 176 1.66 20.96 -7.29
N ILE A 177 1.96 20.78 -5.99
CA ILE A 177 3.23 21.21 -5.41
C ILE A 177 4.32 20.19 -5.77
N PRO A 178 5.46 20.63 -6.35
CA PRO A 178 6.57 19.75 -6.63
C PRO A 178 7.06 19.03 -5.37
N ARG A 179 7.18 17.70 -5.44
CA ARG A 179 7.68 16.88 -4.35
C ARG A 179 9.18 16.63 -4.49
N PRO A 180 9.90 16.42 -3.38
CA PRO A 180 11.33 16.22 -3.41
C PRO A 180 11.69 14.94 -4.18
N LYS A 181 12.75 15.02 -4.99
CA LYS A 181 13.38 13.87 -5.64
C LYS A 181 14.67 13.59 -4.90
N PHE A 182 14.81 12.40 -4.36
CA PHE A 182 16.01 11.96 -3.67
C PHE A 182 16.26 10.47 -3.95
N SER A 183 17.51 10.07 -3.84
CA SER A 183 17.96 8.68 -3.87
C SER A 183 19.01 8.49 -2.80
N TRP A 184 19.20 7.27 -2.37
CA TRP A 184 20.27 6.89 -1.46
C TRP A 184 20.82 5.52 -1.89
N GLU A 185 22.07 5.29 -1.57
CA GLU A 185 22.73 4.00 -1.74
C GLU A 185 23.47 3.69 -0.44
N PHE A 186 23.49 2.42 -0.07
CA PHE A 186 24.34 1.94 1.01
C PHE A 186 25.68 1.53 0.41
N ASN A 187 26.75 2.13 0.86
CA ASN A 187 28.09 1.73 0.47
C ASN A 187 28.49 0.44 1.19
N GLU A 188 29.45 -0.32 0.62
CA GLU A 188 29.95 -1.58 1.21
C GLU A 188 30.59 -1.36 2.61
N ASP A 189 31.08 -0.18 2.90
CA ASP A 189 31.66 0.24 4.17
C ASP A 189 30.64 0.72 5.21
N GLY A 190 29.34 0.70 4.88
CA GLY A 190 28.25 1.02 5.79
C GLY A 190 28.04 2.51 6.06
N GLY A 191 28.59 3.38 5.23
CA GLY A 191 28.44 4.84 5.32
C GLY A 191 27.64 5.47 4.20
#